data_46e89c7e5ced2b54456744cbbeb96134
#
_entry.id   46e89c7e5ced2b54456744cbbeb96134
#
_cell.length_a   1.000
_cell.length_b   1.000
_cell.length_c   1.000
_cell.angle_alpha   90.00
_cell.angle_beta   90.00
_cell.angle_gamma   90.00
#
_symmetry.space_group_name_H-M   'P 1'
#
loop_
_entity.id
_entity.type
_entity.pdbx_description
1 polymer ?
#
loop_
_entity_poly.entity_id
_entity_poly.type
_entity_poly.pdbx_seq_one_letter_code
_entity_poly.pdbx_strand_id
1 'polypeptide(L)'
;MNSNLESFTCLWLDRSVNSTEDNIQTQKELREVINYLRTFDDLNQCEQYIRQITKEKVVLIVSGSLSREIVPRIHDLQQLSACYVFCLDLAPNEYWDKKYSKVNGVFANRSKLVGQISNDQQSRSKVEDGASISVITSGSASLQARNAVFMWFQLFIEVLLRMHHKSNDRQELLDLCKANYKGNQRELKMVEDFKTSYKPENAIWWYTLESCFYKMINKALRVQDFDTLFALRFFITDLAKQIKTEHEKFIRTSENRNIIRVYRGQMIGTDELELMKKSIGEFLSMNSFFSTSRNRSTAVHFARSSSTADNLHRILFEIEINPRLQTKAFADIAHISYLQNEDEVLIMLGALFRIETVDEDKKEGMWVIRVSLASEEDFKLKETFSYMKHTIGDDTDLDSLGKILYQMGEYEQARKCYKRMLNETKLATGNAELGLGNICAVCKEADDGLKHFEEALKIRQQILGQDHADVGECYSCIGVLNFYASKNYDKSLSYLKQAVRIQEATLSSDSIELAETYGSIAVTYSYLNSFELALEYYQKCRVIREKILPTNHPKLAGLYNNIGTIYERNRNYSKALEYYGKSIEISRKILPPEHSTIARTEQNIRTVKDAIKN
;
A
#
# COMPACT_ATOMS: atom_id res chain seq x y z
N MET A 1 -5.17 6.14 18.93
CA MET A 1 -3.80 6.68 19.07
C MET A 1 -3.55 7.53 17.84
N ASN A 2 -3.08 8.77 17.99
CA ASN A 2 -2.70 9.56 16.82
C ASN A 2 -1.53 8.88 16.11
N SER A 3 -1.71 8.49 14.86
CA SER A 3 -0.62 7.97 14.03
C SER A 3 0.38 9.11 13.79
N ASN A 4 1.66 8.85 13.98
CA ASN A 4 2.69 9.79 13.61
C ASN A 4 2.66 10.02 12.08
N LEU A 5 2.55 11.26 11.63
CA LEU A 5 2.52 11.60 10.20
C LEU A 5 3.93 11.79 9.60
N GLU A 6 4.99 11.68 10.40
CA GLU A 6 6.37 11.82 9.96
C GLU A 6 7.14 10.50 10.03
N SER A 7 8.26 10.44 9.31
CA SER A 7 9.11 9.26 9.23
C SER A 7 9.85 8.95 10.53
N PHE A 8 9.96 9.93 11.43
CA PHE A 8 10.67 9.82 12.69
C PHE A 8 9.76 9.98 13.89
N THR A 9 10.03 9.19 14.92
CA THR A 9 9.49 9.37 16.26
C THR A 9 10.62 9.86 17.19
N CYS A 10 10.46 11.03 17.78
CA CYS A 10 11.37 11.48 18.83
C CYS A 10 10.87 11.01 20.18
N LEU A 11 11.74 10.35 20.92
CA LEU A 11 11.48 9.90 22.29
C LEU A 11 12.39 10.64 23.25
N TRP A 12 11.89 11.01 24.41
CA TRP A 12 12.70 11.58 25.46
C TRP A 12 12.54 10.76 26.75
N LEU A 13 13.63 10.15 27.17
CA LEU A 13 13.73 9.35 28.39
C LEU A 13 14.49 10.11 29.47
N ASP A 14 13.77 10.54 30.52
CA ASP A 14 14.33 11.19 31.71
C ASP A 14 13.34 11.02 32.87
N ARG A 15 13.83 10.64 34.06
CA ARG A 15 12.98 10.42 35.23
C ARG A 15 12.21 11.67 35.67
N SER A 16 12.70 12.86 35.32
CA SER A 16 12.10 14.14 35.65
C SER A 16 11.54 14.87 34.40
N VAL A 17 11.35 14.16 33.30
CA VAL A 17 10.97 14.71 31.98
C VAL A 17 9.74 15.62 32.04
N ASN A 18 8.76 15.28 32.87
CA ASN A 18 7.49 16.00 33.00
C ASN A 18 7.38 16.85 34.27
N SER A 19 8.44 16.94 35.10
CA SER A 19 8.37 17.55 36.43
C SER A 19 9.24 18.80 36.60
N THR A 20 10.36 18.92 35.88
CA THR A 20 11.23 20.10 35.99
C THR A 20 10.83 21.16 34.98
N GLU A 21 10.92 22.44 35.37
CA GLU A 21 10.59 23.58 34.52
C GLU A 21 11.49 23.61 33.26
N ASP A 22 12.77 23.28 33.42
CA ASP A 22 13.73 23.23 32.32
C ASP A 22 13.37 22.14 31.30
N ASN A 23 12.98 20.93 31.75
CA ASN A 23 12.53 19.86 30.85
C ASN A 23 11.22 20.20 30.16
N ILE A 24 10.26 20.85 30.84
CA ILE A 24 9.00 21.30 30.26
C ILE A 24 9.26 22.36 29.19
N GLN A 25 10.16 23.30 29.45
CA GLN A 25 10.52 24.34 28.48
C GLN A 25 11.28 23.74 27.28
N THR A 26 12.18 22.77 27.53
CA THR A 26 12.88 22.05 26.45
C THR A 26 11.88 21.27 25.56
N GLN A 27 10.86 20.65 26.15
CA GLN A 27 9.79 20.00 25.37
C GLN A 27 9.06 21.00 24.44
N LYS A 28 8.78 22.21 24.91
CA LYS A 28 8.13 23.24 24.07
C LYS A 28 9.01 23.61 22.89
N GLU A 29 10.30 23.86 23.12
CA GLU A 29 11.25 24.21 22.05
C GLU A 29 11.47 23.04 21.08
N LEU A 30 11.53 21.80 21.57
CA LEU A 30 11.59 20.62 20.72
C LEU A 30 10.34 20.47 19.84
N ARG A 31 9.15 20.77 20.36
CA ARG A 31 7.90 20.70 19.61
C ARG A 31 7.78 21.78 18.50
N GLU A 32 8.63 22.79 18.51
CA GLU A 32 8.73 23.75 17.40
C GLU A 32 9.51 23.20 16.20
N VAL A 33 10.37 22.19 16.44
CA VAL A 33 11.24 21.60 15.40
C VAL A 33 10.95 20.14 15.12
N ILE A 34 10.22 19.46 16.03
CA ILE A 34 9.84 18.04 15.94
C ILE A 34 8.33 17.94 16.15
N ASN A 35 7.64 17.23 15.25
CA ASN A 35 6.18 17.13 15.28
C ASN A 35 5.69 16.02 16.22
N TYR A 36 6.44 14.95 16.38
CA TYR A 36 6.05 13.85 17.24
C TYR A 36 7.10 13.60 18.32
N LEU A 37 6.84 14.12 19.52
CA LEU A 37 7.66 13.93 20.71
C LEU A 37 6.87 13.16 21.78
N ARG A 38 7.40 12.01 22.18
CA ARG A 38 6.86 11.22 23.29
C ARG A 38 7.85 11.15 24.43
N THR A 39 7.37 11.32 25.65
CA THR A 39 8.20 11.33 26.87
C THR A 39 8.02 10.05 27.67
N PHE A 40 9.11 9.59 28.31
CA PHE A 40 9.14 8.44 29.19
C PHE A 40 9.94 8.80 30.44
N ASP A 41 9.43 8.40 31.60
CA ASP A 41 10.10 8.47 32.90
C ASP A 41 10.63 7.09 33.36
N ASP A 42 10.19 6.03 32.70
CA ASP A 42 10.61 4.64 32.93
C ASP A 42 11.39 4.07 31.75
N LEU A 43 12.56 3.50 32.06
CA LEU A 43 13.48 2.95 31.07
C LEU A 43 12.89 1.73 30.33
N ASN A 44 12.24 0.82 31.06
CA ASN A 44 11.76 -0.43 30.48
C ASN A 44 10.56 -0.17 29.55
N GLN A 45 9.69 0.77 29.92
CA GLN A 45 8.59 1.20 29.05
C GLN A 45 9.11 1.85 27.76
N CYS A 46 10.16 2.68 27.86
CA CYS A 46 10.80 3.29 26.70
C CYS A 46 11.43 2.23 25.78
N GLU A 47 12.21 1.31 26.33
CA GLU A 47 12.82 0.21 25.57
C GLU A 47 11.76 -0.66 24.89
N GLN A 48 10.71 -1.06 25.61
CA GLN A 48 9.62 -1.86 25.05
C GLN A 48 8.92 -1.13 23.89
N TYR A 49 8.69 0.17 24.05
CA TYR A 49 8.08 0.98 23.00
C TYR A 49 8.99 1.06 21.77
N ILE A 50 10.30 1.29 21.92
CA ILE A 50 11.25 1.30 20.81
C ILE A 50 11.20 -0.02 20.04
N ARG A 51 11.18 -1.16 20.75
CA ARG A 51 11.16 -2.51 20.12
C ARG A 51 9.86 -2.80 19.36
N GLN A 52 8.75 -2.15 19.71
CA GLN A 52 7.44 -2.29 19.03
C GLN A 52 7.34 -1.46 17.75
N ILE A 53 8.19 -0.44 17.58
CA ILE A 53 8.19 0.40 16.39
C ILE A 53 8.80 -0.39 15.21
N THR A 54 8.01 -0.55 14.14
CA THR A 54 8.42 -1.28 12.93
C THR A 54 8.40 -0.43 11.67
N LYS A 55 7.61 0.65 11.65
CA LYS A 55 7.37 1.47 10.44
C LYS A 55 8.09 2.83 10.47
N GLU A 56 8.71 3.20 11.58
CA GLU A 56 9.32 4.52 11.80
C GLU A 56 10.73 4.38 12.33
N LYS A 57 11.52 5.43 12.14
CA LYS A 57 12.82 5.54 12.79
C LYS A 57 12.70 6.30 14.10
N VAL A 58 13.50 5.90 15.08
CA VAL A 58 13.51 6.47 16.42
C VAL A 58 14.72 7.39 16.59
N VAL A 59 14.46 8.58 17.08
CA VAL A 59 15.45 9.51 17.62
C VAL A 59 15.26 9.54 19.13
N LEU A 60 16.26 9.15 19.90
CA LEU A 60 16.18 9.10 21.36
C LEU A 60 16.95 10.27 21.97
N ILE A 61 16.29 11.05 22.82
CA ILE A 61 16.93 11.97 23.78
C ILE A 61 16.92 11.25 25.14
N VAL A 62 18.06 11.16 25.81
CA VAL A 62 18.17 10.44 27.07
C VAL A 62 19.02 11.19 28.07
N SER A 63 18.61 11.20 29.34
CA SER A 63 19.42 11.77 30.45
C SER A 63 20.73 11.01 30.67
N GLY A 64 21.78 11.71 31.10
CA GLY A 64 23.11 11.12 31.27
C GLY A 64 23.15 9.89 32.16
N SER A 65 22.32 9.84 33.20
CA SER A 65 22.25 8.67 34.09
C SER A 65 21.63 7.45 33.42
N LEU A 66 20.52 7.63 32.67
CA LEU A 66 19.78 6.54 31.99
C LEU A 66 20.44 6.11 30.70
N SER A 67 21.26 6.97 30.08
CA SER A 67 21.96 6.64 28.83
C SER A 67 22.86 5.41 28.98
N ARG A 68 23.53 5.28 30.15
CA ARG A 68 24.45 4.17 30.45
C ARG A 68 23.75 2.82 30.48
N GLU A 69 22.46 2.81 30.80
CA GLU A 69 21.67 1.59 30.90
C GLU A 69 20.96 1.26 29.60
N ILE A 70 20.36 2.26 28.91
CA ILE A 70 19.53 2.01 27.76
C ILE A 70 20.32 1.89 26.44
N VAL A 71 21.33 2.76 26.21
CA VAL A 71 22.05 2.80 24.92
C VAL A 71 22.67 1.45 24.56
N PRO A 72 23.35 0.72 25.48
CA PRO A 72 23.90 -0.61 25.16
C PRO A 72 22.85 -1.64 24.76
N ARG A 73 21.58 -1.49 25.20
CA ARG A 73 20.50 -2.45 24.95
C ARG A 73 19.81 -2.22 23.61
N ILE A 74 19.85 -0.98 23.11
CA ILE A 74 19.08 -0.58 21.91
C ILE A 74 19.94 -0.16 20.73
N HIS A 75 21.26 0.01 20.92
CA HIS A 75 22.17 0.53 19.89
C HIS A 75 22.09 -0.25 18.57
N ASP A 76 21.99 -1.58 18.61
CA ASP A 76 21.95 -2.43 17.44
C ASP A 76 20.56 -2.52 16.77
N LEU A 77 19.53 -1.93 17.39
CA LEU A 77 18.18 -1.96 16.83
C LEU A 77 18.12 -1.15 15.52
N GLN A 78 17.59 -1.75 14.47
CA GLN A 78 17.49 -1.11 13.13
C GLN A 78 16.61 0.14 13.12
N GLN A 79 15.59 0.19 14.00
CA GLN A 79 14.71 1.34 14.12
C GLN A 79 15.36 2.53 14.84
N LEU A 80 16.39 2.34 15.65
CA LEU A 80 17.10 3.46 16.26
C LEU A 80 17.98 4.14 15.22
N SER A 81 17.70 5.41 14.93
CA SER A 81 18.45 6.25 13.97
C SER A 81 19.53 7.07 14.67
N ALA A 82 19.20 7.66 15.81
CA ALA A 82 20.14 8.47 16.58
C ALA A 82 19.79 8.53 18.07
N CYS A 83 20.81 8.82 18.87
CA CYS A 83 20.67 9.08 20.29
C CYS A 83 21.40 10.36 20.67
N TYR A 84 20.77 11.21 21.47
CA TYR A 84 21.35 12.43 22.04
C TYR A 84 21.33 12.32 23.56
N VAL A 85 22.48 12.52 24.18
CA VAL A 85 22.58 12.51 25.64
C VAL A 85 22.45 13.93 26.17
N PHE A 86 21.47 14.17 27.04
CA PHE A 86 21.24 15.47 27.65
C PHE A 86 21.56 15.39 29.15
N CYS A 87 22.61 16.08 29.59
CA CYS A 87 23.06 16.04 31.01
C CYS A 87 23.81 17.31 31.38
N LEU A 88 23.70 17.70 32.65
CA LEU A 88 24.40 18.88 33.19
C LEU A 88 25.91 18.62 33.35
N ASP A 89 26.33 17.40 33.64
CA ASP A 89 27.74 17.02 33.79
C ASP A 89 28.23 16.27 32.56
N LEU A 90 29.13 16.90 31.82
CA LEU A 90 29.66 16.38 30.54
C LEU A 90 30.78 15.35 30.76
N ALA A 91 31.61 15.51 31.80
CA ALA A 91 32.85 14.76 31.97
C ALA A 91 32.69 13.23 31.98
N PRO A 92 31.67 12.65 32.64
CA PRO A 92 31.47 11.20 32.60
C PRO A 92 30.95 10.63 31.29
N ASN A 93 30.52 11.48 30.36
CA ASN A 93 29.76 11.10 29.13
C ASN A 93 30.50 11.46 27.84
N GLU A 94 31.66 12.11 27.88
CA GLU A 94 32.45 12.56 26.71
C GLU A 94 32.95 11.43 25.79
N TYR A 95 32.90 10.16 26.23
CA TYR A 95 33.38 9.01 25.43
C TYR A 95 32.25 8.24 24.75
N TRP A 96 30.98 8.65 24.91
CA TRP A 96 29.85 7.89 24.40
C TRP A 96 29.74 7.92 22.87
N ASP A 97 30.02 9.06 22.26
CA ASP A 97 30.04 9.27 20.83
C ASP A 97 31.11 8.41 20.11
N LYS A 98 32.21 8.12 20.81
CA LYS A 98 33.29 7.25 20.30
C LYS A 98 32.99 5.75 20.42
N LYS A 99 32.12 5.38 21.37
CA LYS A 99 31.80 3.99 21.67
C LYS A 99 30.59 3.48 20.88
N TYR A 100 29.61 4.33 20.62
CA TYR A 100 28.36 3.98 19.98
C TYR A 100 28.09 4.91 18.80
N SER A 101 28.17 4.40 17.59
CA SER A 101 28.07 5.18 16.34
C SER A 101 26.74 5.93 16.17
N LYS A 102 25.67 5.49 16.84
CA LYS A 102 24.36 6.15 16.81
C LYS A 102 24.21 7.26 17.88
N VAL A 103 25.22 7.51 18.72
CA VAL A 103 25.20 8.63 19.66
C VAL A 103 25.74 9.88 18.98
N ASN A 104 24.86 10.83 18.70
CA ASN A 104 25.15 12.04 17.93
C ASN A 104 25.60 13.23 18.80
N GLY A 105 25.96 12.98 20.03
CA GLY A 105 26.54 13.96 20.92
C GLY A 105 25.97 13.96 22.33
N VAL A 106 26.72 14.66 23.20
CA VAL A 106 26.37 14.90 24.61
C VAL A 106 26.21 16.40 24.81
N PHE A 107 25.10 16.83 25.38
CA PHE A 107 24.71 18.23 25.50
C PHE A 107 24.37 18.59 26.95
N ALA A 108 24.94 19.70 27.43
CA ALA A 108 24.58 20.32 28.70
C ALA A 108 23.71 21.58 28.52
N ASN A 109 23.53 22.02 27.27
CA ASN A 109 22.78 23.24 26.96
C ASN A 109 21.61 22.92 26.04
N ARG A 110 20.40 23.35 26.44
CA ARG A 110 19.15 23.15 25.73
C ARG A 110 19.18 23.64 24.30
N SER A 111 19.60 24.89 24.09
CA SER A 111 19.60 25.50 22.74
C SER A 111 20.57 24.79 21.79
N LYS A 112 21.69 24.26 22.29
CA LYS A 112 22.61 23.46 21.49
C LYS A 112 22.00 22.11 21.13
N LEU A 113 21.33 21.45 22.07
CA LEU A 113 20.63 20.18 21.83
C LEU A 113 19.54 20.38 20.75
N VAL A 114 18.64 21.35 20.94
CA VAL A 114 17.54 21.62 20.01
C VAL A 114 18.07 21.99 18.63
N GLY A 115 19.11 22.86 18.57
CA GLY A 115 19.75 23.25 17.30
C GLY A 115 20.39 22.06 16.57
N GLN A 116 21.09 21.18 17.27
CA GLN A 116 21.69 19.97 16.69
C GLN A 116 20.61 19.01 16.17
N ILE A 117 19.57 18.75 16.96
CA ILE A 117 18.46 17.90 16.55
C ILE A 117 17.77 18.49 15.31
N SER A 118 17.56 19.79 15.25
CA SER A 118 16.96 20.47 14.09
C SER A 118 17.78 20.29 12.82
N ASN A 119 19.09 20.51 12.90
CA ASN A 119 20.01 20.35 11.75
C ASN A 119 20.08 18.89 11.28
N ASP A 120 20.19 17.96 12.22
CA ASP A 120 20.25 16.54 11.91
C ASP A 120 18.92 16.05 11.35
N GLN A 121 17.79 16.59 11.80
CA GLN A 121 16.46 16.25 11.30
C GLN A 121 16.27 16.67 9.84
N GLN A 122 16.75 17.86 9.48
CA GLN A 122 16.76 18.32 8.08
C GLN A 122 17.61 17.39 7.18
N SER A 123 18.78 16.97 7.69
CA SER A 123 19.64 16.04 6.95
C SER A 123 19.03 14.66 6.82
N ARG A 124 18.37 14.15 7.88
CA ARG A 124 17.69 12.84 7.87
C ARG A 124 16.47 12.83 6.95
N SER A 125 15.65 13.87 6.96
CA SER A 125 14.49 13.95 6.06
C SER A 125 14.92 13.85 4.60
N LYS A 126 16.05 14.47 4.21
CA LYS A 126 16.60 14.35 2.86
C LYS A 126 17.04 12.91 2.49
N VAL A 127 17.54 12.13 3.46
CA VAL A 127 17.93 10.72 3.25
C VAL A 127 16.69 9.83 3.09
N GLU A 128 15.63 10.10 3.84
CA GLU A 128 14.41 9.29 3.85
C GLU A 128 13.38 9.72 2.78
N ASP A 129 13.57 10.85 2.12
CA ASP A 129 12.81 11.25 0.93
C ASP A 129 13.11 10.36 -0.31
N GLY A 130 13.85 9.28 -0.11
CA GLY A 130 14.02 8.21 -1.10
C GLY A 130 12.68 7.70 -1.58
N ALA A 131 12.47 7.66 -2.90
CA ALA A 131 11.26 7.12 -3.49
C ALA A 131 11.07 5.65 -3.08
N SER A 132 9.85 5.29 -2.71
CA SER A 132 9.49 3.88 -2.48
C SER A 132 9.50 3.13 -3.81
N ILE A 133 10.36 2.13 -3.90
CA ILE A 133 10.60 1.37 -5.12
C ILE A 133 10.02 -0.03 -4.95
N SER A 134 9.22 -0.46 -5.93
CA SER A 134 8.78 -1.85 -6.05
C SER A 134 9.35 -2.45 -7.33
N VAL A 135 10.20 -3.46 -7.21
CA VAL A 135 10.74 -4.19 -8.37
C VAL A 135 9.79 -5.32 -8.74
N ILE A 136 9.40 -5.37 -10.00
CA ILE A 136 8.46 -6.34 -10.57
C ILE A 136 9.28 -7.33 -11.39
N THR A 137 9.32 -8.59 -10.96
CA THR A 137 10.12 -9.62 -11.63
C THR A 137 9.31 -10.85 -11.99
N SER A 138 9.77 -11.58 -13.00
CA SER A 138 9.12 -12.78 -13.53
C SER A 138 9.53 -14.09 -12.83
N GLY A 139 10.41 -14.05 -11.83
CA GLY A 139 11.24 -15.22 -11.54
C GLY A 139 11.14 -15.93 -10.19
N SER A 140 10.67 -15.38 -9.09
CA SER A 140 10.64 -16.09 -7.81
C SER A 140 9.38 -15.86 -6.98
N ALA A 141 9.12 -16.78 -6.07
CA ALA A 141 7.94 -16.88 -5.24
C ALA A 141 7.68 -15.66 -4.33
N SER A 142 8.70 -15.18 -3.66
CA SER A 142 8.62 -13.99 -2.81
C SER A 142 8.36 -12.72 -3.62
N LEU A 143 8.76 -12.73 -4.90
CA LEU A 143 8.62 -11.62 -5.83
C LEU A 143 7.20 -11.57 -6.44
N GLN A 144 6.56 -12.71 -6.67
CA GLN A 144 5.17 -12.76 -7.16
C GLN A 144 4.18 -12.25 -6.10
N ALA A 145 4.42 -12.52 -4.82
CA ALA A 145 3.63 -11.94 -3.74
C ALA A 145 3.78 -10.40 -3.69
N ARG A 146 4.99 -9.89 -3.92
CA ARG A 146 5.23 -8.44 -4.03
C ARG A 146 4.53 -7.83 -5.25
N ASN A 147 4.50 -8.53 -6.39
CA ASN A 147 3.77 -8.09 -7.58
C ASN A 147 2.26 -7.98 -7.32
N ALA A 148 1.67 -8.91 -6.56
CA ALA A 148 0.27 -8.84 -6.18
C ALA A 148 -0.01 -7.61 -5.29
N VAL A 149 0.78 -7.41 -4.24
CA VAL A 149 0.67 -6.22 -3.36
C VAL A 149 0.81 -4.93 -4.17
N PHE A 150 1.78 -4.89 -5.09
CA PHE A 150 1.96 -3.76 -5.99
C PHE A 150 0.71 -3.49 -6.85
N MET A 151 0.16 -4.50 -7.52
CA MET A 151 -1.02 -4.32 -8.39
C MET A 151 -2.23 -3.81 -7.59
N TRP A 152 -2.47 -4.36 -6.41
CA TRP A 152 -3.56 -3.90 -5.54
C TRP A 152 -3.37 -2.45 -5.08
N PHE A 153 -2.14 -2.06 -4.74
CA PHE A 153 -1.85 -0.68 -4.36
C PHE A 153 -2.06 0.29 -5.54
N GLN A 154 -1.67 -0.09 -6.76
CA GLN A 154 -1.95 0.69 -7.97
C GLN A 154 -3.45 0.86 -8.20
N LEU A 155 -4.25 -0.19 -7.98
CA LEU A 155 -5.71 -0.12 -8.07
C LEU A 155 -6.31 0.78 -6.98
N PHE A 156 -5.80 0.70 -5.77
CA PHE A 156 -6.19 1.61 -4.69
C PHE A 156 -5.98 3.08 -5.08
N ILE A 157 -4.82 3.41 -5.65
CA ILE A 157 -4.54 4.75 -6.16
C ILE A 157 -5.49 5.14 -7.30
N GLU A 158 -5.75 4.23 -8.25
CA GLU A 158 -6.71 4.51 -9.33
C GLU A 158 -8.12 4.81 -8.80
N VAL A 159 -8.58 4.08 -7.77
CA VAL A 159 -9.85 4.35 -7.10
C VAL A 159 -9.84 5.74 -6.46
N LEU A 160 -8.80 6.09 -5.70
CA LEU A 160 -8.68 7.42 -5.08
C LEU A 160 -8.72 8.55 -6.11
N LEU A 161 -8.02 8.38 -7.25
CA LEU A 161 -7.93 9.40 -8.31
C LEU A 161 -9.25 9.62 -9.05
N ARG A 162 -10.16 8.64 -9.03
CA ARG A 162 -11.47 8.71 -9.70
C ARG A 162 -12.61 9.07 -8.76
N MET A 163 -12.40 9.01 -7.44
CA MET A 163 -13.44 9.34 -6.45
C MET A 163 -13.91 10.78 -6.60
N HIS A 164 -15.23 10.96 -6.51
CA HIS A 164 -15.82 12.30 -6.42
C HIS A 164 -15.49 12.94 -5.08
N HIS A 165 -15.03 14.20 -5.11
CA HIS A 165 -14.70 14.96 -3.92
C HIS A 165 -15.91 15.71 -3.38
N LYS A 166 -16.08 15.64 -2.06
CA LYS A 166 -17.10 16.40 -1.31
C LYS A 166 -16.47 17.67 -0.73
N SER A 167 -17.26 18.68 -0.49
CA SER A 167 -16.78 19.96 0.11
C SER A 167 -16.11 19.78 1.48
N ASN A 168 -16.45 18.69 2.19
CA ASN A 168 -15.90 18.40 3.52
C ASN A 168 -14.55 17.66 3.51
N ASP A 169 -14.08 17.15 2.36
CA ASP A 169 -12.85 16.37 2.26
C ASP A 169 -11.62 17.15 2.71
N ARG A 170 -11.60 18.45 2.35
CA ARG A 170 -10.54 19.38 2.77
C ARG A 170 -10.51 19.60 4.28
N GLN A 171 -11.68 19.69 4.92
CA GLN A 171 -11.74 19.88 6.36
C GLN A 171 -11.20 18.67 7.11
N GLU A 172 -11.44 17.44 6.62
CA GLU A 172 -10.89 16.21 7.20
C GLU A 172 -9.36 16.24 7.25
N LEU A 173 -8.71 16.66 6.16
CA LEU A 173 -7.25 16.83 6.13
C LEU A 173 -6.75 17.88 7.11
N LEU A 174 -7.42 19.05 7.15
CA LEU A 174 -7.04 20.14 8.04
C LEU A 174 -7.15 19.73 9.52
N ASP A 175 -8.19 18.98 9.89
CA ASP A 175 -8.39 18.49 11.25
C ASP A 175 -7.32 17.44 11.62
N LEU A 176 -6.98 16.55 10.69
CA LEU A 176 -5.87 15.61 10.83
C LEU A 176 -4.54 16.34 11.08
N CYS A 177 -4.23 17.36 10.28
CA CYS A 177 -3.02 18.16 10.45
C CYS A 177 -3.01 18.90 11.79
N LYS A 178 -4.11 19.57 12.18
CA LYS A 178 -4.19 20.28 13.45
C LYS A 178 -4.00 19.36 14.65
N ALA A 179 -4.56 18.15 14.60
CA ALA A 179 -4.40 17.16 15.66
C ALA A 179 -2.94 16.68 15.81
N ASN A 180 -2.25 16.45 14.68
CA ASN A 180 -0.90 15.89 14.67
C ASN A 180 0.20 16.94 14.89
N TYR A 181 0.00 18.18 14.41
CA TYR A 181 0.98 19.27 14.56
C TYR A 181 0.71 20.17 15.78
N LYS A 182 -0.08 19.69 16.73
CA LYS A 182 -0.38 20.43 17.97
C LYS A 182 0.91 20.79 18.71
N GLY A 183 1.15 22.10 18.86
CA GLY A 183 2.35 22.65 19.51
C GLY A 183 3.44 23.10 18.54
N ASN A 184 3.40 22.74 17.28
CA ASN A 184 4.30 23.25 16.25
C ASN A 184 3.64 24.44 15.53
N GLN A 185 3.98 25.66 15.95
CA GLN A 185 3.40 26.90 15.40
C GLN A 185 3.73 27.12 13.93
N ARG A 186 4.91 26.69 13.48
CA ARG A 186 5.33 26.80 12.08
C ARG A 186 4.43 25.96 11.16
N GLU A 187 4.25 24.68 11.50
CA GLU A 187 3.42 23.79 10.68
C GLU A 187 1.92 24.14 10.80
N LEU A 188 1.44 24.57 11.98
CA LEU A 188 0.06 25.04 12.13
C LEU A 188 -0.23 26.29 11.30
N LYS A 189 0.74 27.23 11.18
CA LYS A 189 0.63 28.38 10.28
C LYS A 189 0.56 27.92 8.82
N MET A 190 1.40 26.96 8.42
CA MET A 190 1.37 26.38 7.07
C MET A 190 0.00 25.75 6.76
N VAL A 191 -0.60 25.06 7.73
CA VAL A 191 -1.96 24.48 7.60
C VAL A 191 -3.02 25.56 7.42
N GLU A 192 -2.92 26.70 8.10
CA GLU A 192 -3.87 27.81 7.96
C GLU A 192 -3.66 28.55 6.61
N ASP A 193 -2.40 28.71 6.18
CA ASP A 193 -2.08 29.26 4.86
C ASP A 193 -2.63 28.34 3.74
N PHE A 194 -2.51 27.03 3.87
CA PHE A 194 -3.13 26.06 2.96
C PHE A 194 -4.65 26.20 2.94
N LYS A 195 -5.28 26.30 4.12
CA LYS A 195 -6.74 26.46 4.22
C LYS A 195 -7.24 27.68 3.45
N THR A 196 -6.50 28.77 3.46
CA THR A 196 -6.92 30.04 2.86
C THR A 196 -6.53 30.21 1.41
N SER A 197 -5.39 29.68 0.98
CA SER A 197 -4.79 29.95 -0.33
C SER A 197 -4.75 28.76 -1.29
N TYR A 198 -5.01 27.51 -0.82
CA TYR A 198 -5.01 26.36 -1.68
C TYR A 198 -6.14 26.40 -2.70
N LYS A 199 -5.77 26.11 -3.95
CA LYS A 199 -6.67 25.87 -5.08
C LYS A 199 -6.16 24.66 -5.87
N PRO A 200 -7.01 23.92 -6.60
CA PRO A 200 -6.58 22.79 -7.42
C PRO A 200 -5.46 23.14 -8.41
N GLU A 201 -5.47 24.38 -8.92
CA GLU A 201 -4.51 24.88 -9.91
C GLU A 201 -3.12 25.15 -9.32
N ASN A 202 -2.96 25.17 -7.99
CA ASN A 202 -1.68 25.35 -7.33
C ASN A 202 -1.22 24.13 -6.53
N ALA A 203 -1.76 22.94 -6.84
CA ALA A 203 -1.41 21.70 -6.14
C ALA A 203 0.08 21.33 -6.29
N ILE A 204 0.67 21.50 -7.47
CA ILE A 204 2.11 21.29 -7.69
C ILE A 204 2.94 22.24 -6.84
N TRP A 205 2.57 23.53 -6.75
CA TRP A 205 3.27 24.50 -5.90
C TRP A 205 3.28 24.07 -4.43
N TRP A 206 2.12 23.60 -3.91
CA TRP A 206 2.00 23.10 -2.55
C TRP A 206 2.75 21.78 -2.32
N TYR A 207 2.85 20.94 -3.33
CA TYR A 207 3.62 19.71 -3.26
C TYR A 207 5.13 19.96 -3.26
N THR A 208 5.61 20.91 -4.06
CA THR A 208 7.04 21.25 -4.17
C THR A 208 7.53 22.17 -3.04
N LEU A 209 6.63 22.80 -2.30
CA LEU A 209 6.95 23.50 -1.07
C LEU A 209 7.36 22.48 0.02
N GLU A 210 8.51 22.70 0.67
CA GLU A 210 8.94 21.89 1.84
C GLU A 210 7.97 22.07 3.02
N SER A 211 6.80 21.44 2.93
CA SER A 211 5.68 21.56 3.87
C SER A 211 5.36 20.21 4.53
N CYS A 212 4.53 20.27 5.57
CA CYS A 212 3.96 19.05 6.16
C CYS A 212 3.19 18.21 5.13
N PHE A 213 2.57 18.82 4.13
CA PHE A 213 1.81 18.11 3.09
C PHE A 213 2.72 17.25 2.20
N TYR A 214 3.87 17.78 1.77
CA TYR A 214 4.89 17.02 1.04
C TYR A 214 5.34 15.79 1.84
N LYS A 215 5.71 16.01 3.10
CA LYS A 215 6.18 14.93 3.98
C LYS A 215 5.11 13.87 4.23
N MET A 216 3.88 14.29 4.49
CA MET A 216 2.76 13.39 4.74
C MET A 216 2.43 12.52 3.54
N ILE A 217 2.33 13.11 2.33
CA ILE A 217 1.97 12.37 1.13
C ILE A 217 3.04 11.33 0.79
N ASN A 218 4.32 11.71 0.82
CA ASN A 218 5.42 10.82 0.48
C ASN A 218 5.57 9.69 1.53
N LYS A 219 5.42 9.99 2.82
CA LYS A 219 5.39 8.95 3.86
C LYS A 219 4.21 8.01 3.65
N ALA A 220 2.99 8.55 3.52
CA ALA A 220 1.79 7.75 3.39
C ALA A 220 1.83 6.81 2.17
N LEU A 221 2.37 7.28 1.05
CA LEU A 221 2.59 6.46 -0.14
C LEU A 221 3.64 5.36 0.09
N ARG A 222 4.74 5.69 0.78
CA ARG A 222 5.84 4.75 1.06
C ARG A 222 5.42 3.62 1.99
N VAL A 223 4.71 3.93 3.09
CA VAL A 223 4.29 2.94 4.09
C VAL A 223 2.89 2.40 3.85
N GLN A 224 2.24 2.82 2.75
CA GLN A 224 0.87 2.46 2.38
C GLN A 224 -0.12 2.75 3.52
N ASP A 225 -0.05 3.98 4.09
CA ASP A 225 -0.97 4.43 5.13
C ASP A 225 -2.29 4.88 4.49
N PHE A 226 -3.23 3.94 4.38
CA PHE A 226 -4.51 4.15 3.70
C PHE A 226 -5.35 5.25 4.35
N ASP A 227 -5.31 5.41 5.69
CA ASP A 227 -6.07 6.46 6.38
C ASP A 227 -5.57 7.85 5.99
N THR A 228 -4.25 8.05 6.01
CA THR A 228 -3.63 9.31 5.60
C THR A 228 -3.81 9.56 4.11
N LEU A 229 -3.66 8.53 3.25
CA LEU A 229 -3.90 8.65 1.81
C LEU A 229 -5.36 9.02 1.51
N PHE A 230 -6.30 8.44 2.25
CA PHE A 230 -7.71 8.79 2.11
C PHE A 230 -7.99 10.24 2.52
N ALA A 231 -7.39 10.73 3.60
CA ALA A 231 -7.52 12.14 4.01
C ALA A 231 -6.90 13.09 2.97
N LEU A 232 -5.82 12.67 2.29
CA LEU A 232 -5.12 13.42 1.25
C LEU A 232 -5.75 13.28 -0.16
N ARG A 233 -6.81 12.47 -0.33
CA ARG A 233 -7.35 12.05 -1.65
C ARG A 233 -7.61 13.20 -2.62
N PHE A 234 -8.21 14.30 -2.16
CA PHE A 234 -8.47 15.47 -3.01
C PHE A 234 -7.18 16.12 -3.49
N PHE A 235 -6.17 16.25 -2.60
CA PHE A 235 -4.88 16.84 -2.94
C PHE A 235 -4.09 15.95 -3.92
N ILE A 236 -4.11 14.62 -3.72
CA ILE A 236 -3.52 13.64 -4.65
C ILE A 236 -4.19 13.74 -6.02
N THR A 237 -5.51 13.86 -6.06
CA THR A 237 -6.27 13.97 -7.31
C THR A 237 -5.98 15.28 -8.04
N ASP A 238 -5.95 16.41 -7.33
CA ASP A 238 -5.66 17.72 -7.93
C ASP A 238 -4.23 17.77 -8.47
N LEU A 239 -3.26 17.24 -7.71
CA LEU A 239 -1.87 17.10 -8.14
C LEU A 239 -1.76 16.25 -9.42
N ALA A 240 -2.41 15.10 -9.44
CA ALA A 240 -2.42 14.22 -10.60
C ALA A 240 -3.08 14.87 -11.84
N LYS A 241 -4.18 15.60 -11.66
CA LYS A 241 -4.85 16.37 -12.73
C LYS A 241 -3.95 17.47 -13.27
N GLN A 242 -3.28 18.20 -12.39
CA GLN A 242 -2.38 19.27 -12.80
C GLN A 242 -1.19 18.72 -13.58
N ILE A 243 -0.56 17.61 -13.12
CA ILE A 243 0.52 16.94 -13.86
C ILE A 243 0.04 16.48 -15.25
N LYS A 244 -1.17 15.91 -15.37
CA LYS A 244 -1.74 15.51 -16.66
C LYS A 244 -1.93 16.71 -17.60
N THR A 245 -2.44 17.81 -17.08
CA THR A 245 -2.63 19.04 -17.84
C THR A 245 -1.30 19.60 -18.37
N GLU A 246 -0.27 19.64 -17.53
CA GLU A 246 1.06 20.08 -17.95
C GLU A 246 1.72 19.10 -18.92
N HIS A 247 1.53 17.80 -18.73
CA HIS A 247 1.96 16.77 -19.68
C HIS A 247 1.37 16.99 -21.06
N GLU A 248 0.05 17.21 -21.15
CA GLU A 248 -0.62 17.46 -22.44
C GLU A 248 -0.09 18.71 -23.13
N LYS A 249 0.16 19.79 -22.38
CA LYS A 249 0.79 21.01 -22.92
C LYS A 249 2.18 20.71 -23.47
N PHE A 250 2.97 19.95 -22.71
CA PHE A 250 4.33 19.58 -23.09
C PHE A 250 4.36 18.75 -24.38
N ILE A 251 3.49 17.73 -24.51
CA ILE A 251 3.43 16.86 -25.70
C ILE A 251 2.93 17.60 -26.95
N ARG A 252 2.06 18.60 -26.80
CA ARG A 252 1.55 19.41 -27.93
C ARG A 252 2.62 20.29 -28.59
N THR A 253 3.69 20.60 -27.87
CA THR A 253 4.78 21.43 -28.39
C THR A 253 5.68 20.58 -29.28
N SER A 254 5.78 20.93 -30.57
CA SER A 254 6.49 20.13 -31.61
C SER A 254 7.97 19.91 -31.33
N GLU A 255 8.62 20.78 -30.56
CA GLU A 255 10.02 20.71 -30.16
C GLU A 255 10.30 19.59 -29.14
N ASN A 256 9.28 19.13 -28.42
CA ASN A 256 9.39 18.18 -27.29
C ASN A 256 9.24 16.71 -27.69
N ARG A 257 9.45 16.35 -28.97
CA ARG A 257 9.34 14.95 -29.42
C ARG A 257 10.62 14.12 -29.26
N ASN A 258 11.69 14.75 -28.81
CA ASN A 258 12.97 14.09 -28.57
C ASN A 258 12.98 13.37 -27.22
N ILE A 259 13.80 12.31 -27.14
CA ILE A 259 14.06 11.61 -25.88
C ILE A 259 14.63 12.58 -24.86
N ILE A 260 14.07 12.58 -23.66
CA ILE A 260 14.47 13.43 -22.55
C ILE A 260 15.23 12.56 -21.55
N ARG A 261 16.29 13.08 -20.96
CA ARG A 261 16.98 12.47 -19.83
C ARG A 261 16.81 13.33 -18.60
N VAL A 262 16.39 12.68 -17.51
CA VAL A 262 16.25 13.30 -16.19
C VAL A 262 16.95 12.46 -15.14
N TYR A 263 17.30 13.06 -14.02
CA TYR A 263 18.18 12.50 -13.02
C TYR A 263 17.57 12.64 -11.63
N ARG A 264 17.80 11.61 -10.78
CA ARG A 264 17.48 11.70 -9.35
C ARG A 264 18.55 11.01 -8.54
N GLY A 265 19.11 11.73 -7.58
CA GLY A 265 20.02 11.20 -6.57
C GLY A 265 19.26 10.83 -5.30
N GLN A 266 19.54 9.65 -4.73
CA GLN A 266 19.01 9.22 -3.45
C GLN A 266 19.86 8.13 -2.80
N MET A 267 19.48 7.72 -1.59
CA MET A 267 20.07 6.57 -0.90
C MET A 267 19.14 5.36 -1.01
N ILE A 268 19.70 4.15 -1.14
CA ILE A 268 18.95 2.89 -1.05
C ILE A 268 19.69 1.87 -0.18
N GLY A 269 18.95 0.90 0.35
CA GLY A 269 19.52 -0.21 1.11
C GLY A 269 20.29 -1.20 0.23
N THR A 270 21.19 -1.94 0.86
CA THR A 270 21.98 -2.99 0.17
C THR A 270 21.07 -4.02 -0.50
N ASP A 271 20.00 -4.47 0.18
CA ASP A 271 19.07 -5.47 -0.35
C ASP A 271 18.34 -4.97 -1.61
N GLU A 272 17.96 -3.69 -1.62
CA GLU A 272 17.28 -3.07 -2.78
C GLU A 272 18.24 -2.95 -3.97
N LEU A 273 19.49 -2.55 -3.72
CA LEU A 273 20.52 -2.47 -4.76
C LEU A 273 20.81 -3.86 -5.37
N GLU A 274 20.97 -4.88 -4.54
CA GLU A 274 21.21 -6.25 -5.00
C GLU A 274 20.01 -6.81 -5.77
N LEU A 275 18.79 -6.45 -5.37
CA LEU A 275 17.58 -6.79 -6.10
C LEU A 275 17.57 -6.15 -7.49
N MET A 276 17.92 -4.86 -7.62
CA MET A 276 17.98 -4.17 -8.90
C MET A 276 19.04 -4.76 -9.84
N LYS A 277 20.22 -5.11 -9.32
CA LYS A 277 21.26 -5.78 -10.08
C LYS A 277 20.80 -7.11 -10.71
N LYS A 278 19.98 -7.86 -9.96
CA LYS A 278 19.41 -9.14 -10.41
C LYS A 278 18.20 -8.99 -11.34
N SER A 279 17.68 -7.78 -11.48
CA SER A 279 16.41 -7.48 -12.17
C SER A 279 16.62 -6.64 -13.43
N ILE A 280 17.81 -6.66 -14.03
CA ILE A 280 18.09 -5.98 -15.31
C ILE A 280 17.17 -6.56 -16.40
N GLY A 281 16.52 -5.67 -17.17
CA GLY A 281 15.50 -6.02 -18.17
C GLY A 281 14.08 -6.19 -17.61
N GLU A 282 13.91 -6.22 -16.30
CA GLU A 282 12.61 -6.26 -15.62
C GLU A 282 12.13 -4.84 -15.26
N PHE A 283 10.93 -4.76 -14.67
CA PHE A 283 10.30 -3.48 -14.38
C PHE A 283 10.44 -3.09 -12.91
N LEU A 284 10.53 -1.79 -12.66
CA LEU A 284 10.35 -1.20 -11.34
C LEU A 284 9.23 -0.16 -11.37
N SER A 285 8.55 0.02 -10.25
CA SER A 285 7.57 1.08 -10.07
C SER A 285 7.98 2.02 -8.95
N MET A 286 7.70 3.30 -9.16
CA MET A 286 7.82 4.33 -8.14
C MET A 286 6.45 4.54 -7.50
N ASN A 287 6.31 4.17 -6.23
CA ASN A 287 5.06 4.29 -5.47
C ASN A 287 4.88 5.71 -4.87
N SER A 288 5.48 6.72 -5.46
CA SER A 288 5.39 8.12 -5.10
C SER A 288 5.36 9.00 -6.36
N PHE A 289 4.97 10.25 -6.21
CA PHE A 289 5.28 11.24 -7.23
C PHE A 289 6.80 11.39 -7.30
N PHE A 290 7.36 11.26 -8.48
CA PHE A 290 8.80 11.12 -8.63
C PHE A 290 9.42 12.41 -9.18
N SER A 291 9.93 13.24 -8.27
CA SER A 291 10.65 14.47 -8.60
C SER A 291 12.05 14.14 -9.12
N THR A 292 12.39 14.71 -10.24
CA THR A 292 13.65 14.53 -10.97
C THR A 292 14.15 15.86 -11.51
N SER A 293 15.43 15.98 -11.84
CA SER A 293 16.01 17.19 -12.43
C SER A 293 16.59 16.88 -13.82
N ARG A 294 16.50 17.83 -14.75
CA ARG A 294 17.22 17.75 -16.02
C ARG A 294 18.73 17.95 -15.83
N ASN A 295 19.12 18.50 -14.70
CA ASN A 295 20.51 18.77 -14.38
C ASN A 295 21.12 17.63 -13.55
N ARG A 296 22.03 16.85 -14.16
CA ARG A 296 22.73 15.74 -13.49
C ARG A 296 23.48 16.17 -12.23
N SER A 297 24.10 17.37 -12.24
CA SER A 297 24.89 17.83 -11.10
C SER A 297 24.03 18.11 -9.87
N THR A 298 22.80 18.58 -10.05
CA THR A 298 21.81 18.75 -8.97
C THR A 298 21.48 17.40 -8.32
N ALA A 299 21.19 16.38 -9.12
CA ALA A 299 20.90 15.02 -8.62
C ALA A 299 22.08 14.40 -7.87
N VAL A 300 23.30 14.56 -8.39
CA VAL A 300 24.54 14.10 -7.74
C VAL A 300 24.75 14.82 -6.41
N HIS A 301 24.50 16.14 -6.36
CA HIS A 301 24.60 16.91 -5.12
C HIS A 301 23.64 16.38 -4.06
N PHE A 302 22.38 16.09 -4.41
CA PHE A 302 21.40 15.46 -3.50
C PHE A 302 21.88 14.11 -2.97
N ALA A 303 22.42 13.22 -3.82
CA ALA A 303 22.95 11.93 -3.39
C ALA A 303 24.13 12.08 -2.40
N ARG A 304 24.94 13.13 -2.56
CA ARG A 304 26.12 13.41 -1.72
C ARG A 304 25.81 14.13 -0.42
N SER A 305 24.72 14.90 -0.37
CA SER A 305 24.33 15.67 0.82
C SER A 305 23.89 14.78 2.00
N SER A 306 23.70 13.48 1.75
CA SER A 306 23.28 12.51 2.75
C SER A 306 24.48 11.77 3.34
N SER A 307 24.50 11.59 4.68
CA SER A 307 25.51 10.78 5.37
C SER A 307 25.34 9.30 5.05
N THR A 308 26.42 8.60 4.75
CA THR A 308 26.41 7.14 4.54
C THR A 308 26.37 6.42 5.89
N ALA A 309 25.34 5.60 6.11
CA ALA A 309 25.35 4.57 7.14
C ALA A 309 25.79 3.24 6.51
N ASP A 310 26.29 2.31 7.32
CA ASP A 310 26.97 1.07 6.86
C ASP A 310 26.17 0.19 5.87
N ASN A 311 24.84 0.35 5.79
CA ASN A 311 23.95 -0.43 4.93
C ASN A 311 23.24 0.39 3.84
N LEU A 312 23.73 1.61 3.54
CA LEU A 312 23.14 2.50 2.54
C LEU A 312 24.10 2.83 1.42
N HIS A 313 23.61 2.78 0.19
CA HIS A 313 24.36 3.12 -1.00
C HIS A 313 23.84 4.39 -1.67
N ARG A 314 24.76 5.24 -2.11
CA ARG A 314 24.43 6.39 -2.96
C ARG A 314 24.11 5.90 -4.35
N ILE A 315 22.94 6.29 -4.87
CA ILE A 315 22.55 5.98 -6.23
C ILE A 315 22.18 7.23 -7.01
N LEU A 316 22.40 7.15 -8.30
CA LEU A 316 21.91 8.09 -9.29
C LEU A 316 21.02 7.34 -10.27
N PHE A 317 19.74 7.66 -10.30
CA PHE A 317 18.88 7.27 -11.39
C PHE A 317 19.15 8.17 -12.60
N GLU A 318 19.48 7.58 -13.74
CA GLU A 318 19.48 8.20 -15.07
C GLU A 318 18.26 7.67 -15.82
N ILE A 319 17.26 8.51 -16.04
CA ILE A 319 15.94 8.13 -16.52
C ILE A 319 15.78 8.64 -17.95
N GLU A 320 15.54 7.72 -18.88
CA GLU A 320 15.20 8.05 -20.23
C GLU A 320 13.68 8.07 -20.43
N ILE A 321 13.15 9.18 -20.92
CA ILE A 321 11.74 9.39 -21.20
C ILE A 321 11.57 9.59 -22.70
N ASN A 322 10.82 8.69 -23.34
CA ASN A 322 10.43 8.84 -24.74
C ASN A 322 8.99 9.42 -24.82
N PRO A 323 8.82 10.70 -25.19
CA PRO A 323 7.51 11.34 -25.25
C PRO A 323 6.55 10.78 -26.29
N ARG A 324 7.02 9.88 -27.16
CA ARG A 324 6.20 9.22 -28.20
C ARG A 324 5.48 7.97 -27.66
N LEU A 325 5.90 7.46 -26.51
CA LEU A 325 5.27 6.29 -25.88
C LEU A 325 4.09 6.73 -25.02
N GLN A 326 3.08 5.89 -24.96
CA GLN A 326 1.94 6.09 -24.06
C GLN A 326 2.31 5.60 -22.67
N THR A 327 2.83 6.51 -21.86
CA THR A 327 3.28 6.24 -20.48
C THR A 327 2.40 6.96 -19.46
N LYS A 328 2.62 6.72 -18.15
CA LYS A 328 2.09 7.63 -17.12
C LYS A 328 2.59 9.06 -17.39
N ALA A 329 1.77 10.05 -17.01
CA ALA A 329 2.07 11.45 -17.24
C ALA A 329 3.34 11.89 -16.50
N PHE A 330 4.08 12.78 -17.13
CA PHE A 330 5.21 13.53 -16.54
C PHE A 330 5.11 14.98 -16.98
N ALA A 331 5.63 15.90 -16.20
CA ALA A 331 5.52 17.33 -16.48
C ALA A 331 6.81 18.08 -16.11
N ASP A 332 7.23 18.99 -17.00
CA ASP A 332 8.20 20.02 -16.66
C ASP A 332 7.48 21.08 -15.81
N ILE A 333 7.86 21.17 -14.55
CA ILE A 333 7.15 21.99 -13.55
C ILE A 333 7.94 23.20 -13.08
N ALA A 334 9.12 23.46 -13.65
CA ALA A 334 9.99 24.56 -13.24
C ALA A 334 9.27 25.93 -13.15
N HIS A 335 8.30 26.18 -14.03
CA HIS A 335 7.54 27.43 -14.08
C HIS A 335 6.40 27.55 -13.06
N ILE A 336 6.00 26.46 -12.42
CA ILE A 336 4.88 26.39 -11.44
C ILE A 336 5.29 25.78 -10.10
N SER A 337 6.53 25.30 -9.98
CA SER A 337 7.13 24.81 -8.73
C SER A 337 7.41 25.96 -7.77
N TYR A 338 7.42 25.67 -6.47
CA TYR A 338 7.93 26.58 -5.45
C TYR A 338 9.40 26.94 -5.67
N LEU A 339 10.22 25.95 -6.08
CA LEU A 339 11.65 26.11 -6.37
C LEU A 339 11.86 26.38 -7.88
N GLN A 340 11.58 27.61 -8.31
CA GLN A 340 11.61 28.00 -9.72
C GLN A 340 12.98 27.91 -10.41
N ASN A 341 14.07 27.72 -9.65
CA ASN A 341 15.43 27.62 -10.19
C ASN A 341 15.90 26.17 -10.43
N GLU A 342 15.06 25.19 -10.13
CA GLU A 342 15.35 23.78 -10.40
C GLU A 342 14.68 23.36 -11.71
N ASP A 343 15.47 22.81 -12.64
CA ASP A 343 14.94 22.22 -13.90
C ASP A 343 14.20 20.91 -13.55
N GLU A 344 13.09 21.05 -12.84
CA GLU A 344 12.37 19.94 -12.23
C GLU A 344 11.36 19.31 -13.19
N VAL A 345 11.42 18.00 -13.32
CA VAL A 345 10.43 17.17 -14.01
C VAL A 345 9.78 16.23 -13.00
N LEU A 346 8.48 16.37 -12.83
CA LEU A 346 7.69 15.54 -11.91
C LEU A 346 7.00 14.42 -12.70
N ILE A 347 7.24 13.18 -12.30
CA ILE A 347 6.64 11.99 -12.93
C ILE A 347 5.50 11.49 -12.04
N MET A 348 4.41 11.10 -12.68
CA MET A 348 3.19 10.64 -12.03
C MET A 348 3.44 9.42 -11.13
N LEU A 349 2.74 9.39 -10.01
CA LEU A 349 2.60 8.26 -9.11
C LEU A 349 2.25 6.96 -9.87
N GLY A 350 2.94 5.87 -9.53
CA GLY A 350 2.72 4.57 -10.13
C GLY A 350 3.31 4.40 -11.54
N ALA A 351 4.24 5.28 -11.93
CA ALA A 351 4.96 5.13 -13.19
C ALA A 351 5.84 3.86 -13.18
N LEU A 352 5.87 3.19 -14.32
CA LEU A 352 6.67 2.00 -14.56
C LEU A 352 7.97 2.36 -15.29
N PHE A 353 9.07 1.76 -14.87
CA PHE A 353 10.36 1.94 -15.50
C PHE A 353 10.99 0.57 -15.77
N ARG A 354 11.62 0.42 -16.92
CA ARG A 354 12.43 -0.75 -17.23
C ARG A 354 13.86 -0.51 -16.77
N ILE A 355 14.45 -1.48 -16.08
CA ILE A 355 15.85 -1.41 -15.65
C ILE A 355 16.73 -1.79 -16.84
N GLU A 356 17.56 -0.86 -17.31
CA GLU A 356 18.46 -1.07 -18.43
C GLU A 356 19.84 -1.54 -17.96
N THR A 357 20.48 -0.80 -17.04
CA THR A 357 21.76 -1.16 -16.46
C THR A 357 21.88 -0.72 -15.00
N VAL A 358 22.77 -1.40 -14.24
CA VAL A 358 23.14 -1.03 -12.87
C VAL A 358 24.67 -1.09 -12.78
N ASP A 359 25.33 0.06 -12.82
CA ASP A 359 26.78 0.19 -12.91
C ASP A 359 27.34 0.97 -11.72
N GLU A 360 28.54 0.63 -11.27
CA GLU A 360 29.24 1.40 -10.25
C GLU A 360 30.11 2.48 -10.88
N ASP A 361 29.83 3.75 -10.58
CA ASP A 361 30.72 4.86 -10.91
C ASP A 361 31.75 5.06 -9.79
N LYS A 362 32.92 4.42 -9.94
CA LYS A 362 34.02 4.50 -8.96
C LYS A 362 34.60 5.91 -8.82
N LYS A 363 34.47 6.78 -9.84
CA LYS A 363 34.96 8.16 -9.77
C LYS A 363 34.08 9.03 -8.90
N GLU A 364 32.79 8.82 -8.98
CA GLU A 364 31.81 9.56 -8.18
C GLU A 364 31.48 8.87 -6.85
N GLY A 365 31.86 7.60 -6.67
CA GLY A 365 31.60 6.80 -5.47
C GLY A 365 30.12 6.52 -5.26
N MET A 366 29.39 6.22 -6.36
CA MET A 366 27.96 5.95 -6.34
C MET A 366 27.58 4.92 -7.41
N TRP A 367 26.41 4.32 -7.25
CA TRP A 367 25.82 3.43 -8.25
C TRP A 367 24.95 4.23 -9.22
N VAL A 368 25.08 3.98 -10.52
CA VAL A 368 24.27 4.57 -11.58
C VAL A 368 23.29 3.52 -12.07
N ILE A 369 22.01 3.79 -11.91
CA ILE A 369 20.91 2.93 -12.33
C ILE A 369 20.23 3.60 -13.52
N ARG A 370 20.42 3.02 -14.72
CA ARG A 370 19.77 3.52 -15.93
C ARG A 370 18.44 2.84 -16.12
N VAL A 371 17.41 3.64 -16.28
CA VAL A 371 16.04 3.15 -16.48
C VAL A 371 15.35 3.92 -17.61
N SER A 372 14.44 3.27 -18.30
CA SER A 372 13.55 3.91 -19.29
C SER A 372 12.11 3.92 -18.80
N LEU A 373 11.41 5.05 -18.97
CA LEU A 373 9.99 5.15 -18.64
C LEU A 373 9.18 4.27 -19.59
N ALA A 374 8.49 3.27 -19.06
CA ALA A 374 7.80 2.23 -19.80
C ALA A 374 6.31 2.52 -19.97
N SER A 375 5.70 1.94 -21.02
CA SER A 375 4.26 1.90 -21.19
C SER A 375 3.62 0.87 -20.24
N GLU A 376 2.38 1.12 -19.82
CA GLU A 376 1.56 0.11 -19.12
C GLU A 376 1.31 -1.13 -20.01
N GLU A 377 1.42 -0.99 -21.33
CA GLU A 377 1.27 -2.07 -22.31
C GLU A 377 2.48 -3.03 -22.38
N ASP A 378 3.66 -2.58 -21.92
CA ASP A 378 4.90 -3.37 -21.95
C ASP A 378 5.01 -4.37 -20.79
N PHE A 379 4.08 -4.34 -19.87
CA PHE A 379 4.12 -5.04 -18.61
C PHE A 379 3.52 -6.45 -18.72
N LYS A 380 4.22 -7.47 -18.22
CA LYS A 380 3.80 -8.89 -18.32
C LYS A 380 2.48 -9.23 -17.63
N LEU A 381 2.06 -8.45 -16.64
CA LEU A 381 0.79 -8.63 -15.92
C LEU A 381 -0.32 -7.69 -16.43
N LYS A 382 -0.13 -7.04 -17.58
CA LYS A 382 -1.06 -6.06 -18.15
C LYS A 382 -2.49 -6.59 -18.27
N GLU A 383 -2.66 -7.83 -18.75
CA GLU A 383 -3.98 -8.43 -18.93
C GLU A 383 -4.71 -8.58 -17.59
N THR A 384 -4.01 -9.06 -16.57
CA THR A 384 -4.57 -9.19 -15.22
C THR A 384 -4.89 -7.83 -14.63
N PHE A 385 -3.99 -6.86 -14.78
CA PHE A 385 -4.19 -5.50 -14.28
C PHE A 385 -5.33 -4.77 -15.01
N SER A 386 -5.40 -4.90 -16.33
CA SER A 386 -6.49 -4.33 -17.14
C SER A 386 -7.85 -4.93 -16.77
N TYR A 387 -7.90 -6.26 -16.55
CA TYR A 387 -9.11 -6.91 -16.07
C TYR A 387 -9.53 -6.38 -14.69
N MET A 388 -8.59 -6.29 -13.74
CA MET A 388 -8.87 -5.76 -12.39
C MET A 388 -9.32 -4.30 -12.44
N LYS A 389 -8.70 -3.49 -13.30
CA LYS A 389 -9.06 -2.08 -13.51
C LYS A 389 -10.47 -1.94 -14.11
N HIS A 390 -10.84 -2.83 -15.03
CA HIS A 390 -12.17 -2.86 -15.64
C HIS A 390 -13.27 -3.27 -14.63
N THR A 391 -12.97 -4.17 -13.70
CA THR A 391 -13.94 -4.58 -12.66
C THR A 391 -14.27 -3.50 -11.64
N ILE A 392 -13.42 -2.47 -11.50
CA ILE A 392 -13.66 -1.33 -10.59
C ILE A 392 -14.67 -0.35 -11.19
N GLY A 393 -14.76 -0.26 -12.53
CA GLY A 393 -15.59 0.71 -13.23
C GLY A 393 -14.95 2.11 -13.32
N ASP A 394 -15.65 3.03 -13.98
CA ASP A 394 -15.15 4.39 -14.21
C ASP A 394 -15.47 5.34 -13.05
N ASP A 395 -16.63 5.18 -12.42
CA ASP A 395 -17.03 5.93 -11.23
C ASP A 395 -16.69 5.13 -9.98
N THR A 396 -15.90 5.73 -9.09
CA THR A 396 -15.45 5.10 -7.85
C THR A 396 -15.94 5.88 -6.62
N ASP A 397 -16.22 5.14 -5.56
CA ASP A 397 -16.72 5.65 -4.30
C ASP A 397 -16.09 4.92 -3.10
N LEU A 398 -16.65 5.12 -1.92
CA LEU A 398 -16.22 4.42 -0.70
C LEU A 398 -16.46 2.91 -0.76
N ASP A 399 -17.46 2.44 -1.51
CA ASP A 399 -17.71 1.00 -1.70
C ASP A 399 -16.60 0.37 -2.55
N SER A 400 -16.25 1.01 -3.67
CA SER A 400 -15.12 0.60 -4.51
C SER A 400 -13.83 0.53 -3.72
N LEU A 401 -13.57 1.52 -2.86
CA LEU A 401 -12.42 1.57 -1.97
C LEU A 401 -12.46 0.44 -0.94
N GLY A 402 -13.60 0.22 -0.30
CA GLY A 402 -13.80 -0.85 0.67
C GLY A 402 -13.57 -2.24 0.05
N LYS A 403 -14.08 -2.48 -1.15
CA LYS A 403 -13.86 -3.72 -1.91
C LYS A 403 -12.38 -3.98 -2.22
N ILE A 404 -11.66 -2.95 -2.68
CA ILE A 404 -10.22 -3.07 -2.95
C ILE A 404 -9.45 -3.41 -1.66
N LEU A 405 -9.69 -2.67 -0.58
CA LEU A 405 -9.04 -2.92 0.71
C LEU A 405 -9.35 -4.34 1.25
N TYR A 406 -10.59 -4.81 1.08
CA TYR A 406 -10.96 -6.17 1.41
C TYR A 406 -10.17 -7.21 0.59
N GLN A 407 -10.03 -7.03 -0.71
CA GLN A 407 -9.25 -7.92 -1.59
C GLN A 407 -7.74 -7.92 -1.26
N MET A 408 -7.22 -6.80 -0.75
CA MET A 408 -5.85 -6.68 -0.27
C MET A 408 -5.61 -7.40 1.07
N GLY A 409 -6.68 -7.79 1.79
CA GLY A 409 -6.60 -8.31 3.15
C GLY A 409 -6.54 -7.23 4.23
N GLU A 410 -6.69 -5.95 3.87
CA GLU A 410 -6.69 -4.80 4.77
C GLU A 410 -8.07 -4.61 5.42
N TYR A 411 -8.52 -5.64 6.16
CA TYR A 411 -9.90 -5.73 6.67
C TYR A 411 -10.29 -4.60 7.61
N GLU A 412 -9.38 -4.12 8.46
CA GLU A 412 -9.67 -3.00 9.36
C GLU A 412 -9.87 -1.69 8.60
N GLN A 413 -9.11 -1.47 7.53
CA GLN A 413 -9.27 -0.28 6.69
C GLN A 413 -10.57 -0.36 5.87
N ALA A 414 -10.88 -1.54 5.31
CA ALA A 414 -12.15 -1.79 4.63
C ALA A 414 -13.34 -1.56 5.58
N ARG A 415 -13.27 -2.06 6.82
CA ARG A 415 -14.27 -1.86 7.87
C ARG A 415 -14.51 -0.37 8.15
N LYS A 416 -13.46 0.46 8.16
CA LYS A 416 -13.58 1.91 8.33
C LYS A 416 -14.30 2.58 7.15
N CYS A 417 -13.99 2.18 5.91
CA CYS A 417 -14.69 2.69 4.72
C CYS A 417 -16.19 2.37 4.79
N TYR A 418 -16.56 1.13 5.08
CA TYR A 418 -17.95 0.74 5.18
C TYR A 418 -18.69 1.43 6.34
N LYS A 419 -18.04 1.60 7.51
CA LYS A 419 -18.62 2.38 8.61
C LYS A 419 -18.87 3.85 8.26
N ARG A 420 -18.05 4.46 7.40
CA ARG A 420 -18.30 5.83 6.90
C ARG A 420 -19.54 5.87 6.00
N MET A 421 -19.75 4.83 5.17
CA MET A 421 -20.90 4.75 4.26
C MET A 421 -22.25 4.62 4.98
N LEU A 422 -22.29 4.03 6.18
CA LEU A 422 -23.55 3.86 6.96
C LEU A 422 -24.32 5.16 7.18
N ASN A 423 -23.65 6.30 7.11
CA ASN A 423 -24.24 7.62 7.32
C ASN A 423 -24.57 8.38 6.01
N GLU A 424 -24.42 7.75 4.84
CA GLU A 424 -24.63 8.44 3.55
C GLU A 424 -26.08 8.37 3.09
N THR A 425 -26.40 7.39 2.24
CA THR A 425 -27.77 7.15 1.74
C THR A 425 -28.24 5.77 2.16
N LYS A 426 -29.55 5.51 2.12
CA LYS A 426 -30.07 4.17 2.47
C LYS A 426 -29.46 3.06 1.61
N LEU A 427 -29.23 3.31 0.31
CA LEU A 427 -28.60 2.33 -0.58
C LEU A 427 -27.12 2.13 -0.24
N ALA A 428 -26.38 3.22 0.00
CA ALA A 428 -24.99 3.14 0.48
C ALA A 428 -24.88 2.39 1.81
N THR A 429 -25.88 2.56 2.70
CA THR A 429 -25.99 1.77 3.93
C THR A 429 -26.11 0.27 3.62
N GLY A 430 -26.96 -0.13 2.67
CA GLY A 430 -27.11 -1.53 2.26
C GLY A 430 -25.81 -2.13 1.72
N ASN A 431 -25.05 -1.38 0.94
CA ASN A 431 -23.74 -1.81 0.44
C ASN A 431 -22.71 -1.89 1.57
N ALA A 432 -22.71 -0.95 2.50
CA ALA A 432 -21.83 -0.96 3.67
C ALA A 432 -22.11 -2.16 4.59
N GLU A 433 -23.38 -2.48 4.83
CA GLU A 433 -23.79 -3.66 5.61
C GLU A 433 -23.30 -4.95 4.94
N LEU A 434 -23.43 -5.10 3.62
CA LEU A 434 -22.89 -6.25 2.90
C LEU A 434 -21.37 -6.36 3.05
N GLY A 435 -20.66 -5.24 2.89
CA GLY A 435 -19.20 -5.19 3.08
C GLY A 435 -18.75 -5.56 4.49
N LEU A 436 -19.46 -5.06 5.51
CA LEU A 436 -19.19 -5.41 6.92
C LEU A 436 -19.44 -6.91 7.16
N GLY A 437 -20.52 -7.45 6.61
CA GLY A 437 -20.81 -8.88 6.69
C GLY A 437 -19.71 -9.75 6.07
N ASN A 438 -19.17 -9.35 4.92
CA ASN A 438 -18.04 -10.03 4.28
C ASN A 438 -16.78 -10.00 5.15
N ILE A 439 -16.47 -8.87 5.79
CA ILE A 439 -15.34 -8.75 6.71
C ILE A 439 -15.53 -9.66 7.92
N CYS A 440 -16.71 -9.64 8.54
CA CYS A 440 -17.05 -10.51 9.67
C CYS A 440 -16.91 -12.00 9.31
N ALA A 441 -17.32 -12.40 8.10
CA ALA A 441 -17.19 -13.77 7.62
C ALA A 441 -15.72 -14.23 7.55
N VAL A 442 -14.82 -13.38 7.04
CA VAL A 442 -13.38 -13.68 6.97
C VAL A 442 -12.73 -13.66 8.37
N CYS A 443 -13.12 -12.71 9.23
CA CYS A 443 -12.62 -12.60 10.60
C CYS A 443 -13.21 -13.68 11.55
N LYS A 444 -14.07 -14.59 11.04
CA LYS A 444 -14.76 -15.64 11.80
C LYS A 444 -15.75 -15.11 12.85
N GLU A 445 -16.30 -13.94 12.63
CA GLU A 445 -17.36 -13.29 13.42
C GLU A 445 -18.73 -13.65 12.81
N ALA A 446 -19.09 -14.94 12.81
CA ALA A 446 -20.21 -15.44 11.98
C ALA A 446 -21.59 -14.85 12.34
N ASP A 447 -21.88 -14.69 13.64
CA ASP A 447 -23.17 -14.16 14.11
C ASP A 447 -23.34 -12.68 13.72
N ASP A 448 -22.29 -11.89 13.82
CA ASP A 448 -22.33 -10.49 13.42
C ASP A 448 -22.36 -10.37 11.88
N GLY A 449 -21.63 -11.24 11.17
CA GLY A 449 -21.70 -11.34 9.71
C GLY A 449 -23.12 -11.62 9.21
N LEU A 450 -23.86 -12.54 9.88
CA LEU A 450 -25.24 -12.84 9.52
C LEU A 450 -26.16 -11.65 9.73
N LYS A 451 -26.05 -10.93 10.86
CA LYS A 451 -26.83 -9.72 11.13
C LYS A 451 -26.61 -8.65 10.07
N HIS A 452 -25.36 -8.41 9.69
CA HIS A 452 -25.01 -7.45 8.65
C HIS A 452 -25.60 -7.86 7.28
N PHE A 453 -25.51 -9.12 6.89
CA PHE A 453 -26.11 -9.61 5.64
C PHE A 453 -27.65 -9.53 5.65
N GLU A 454 -28.30 -9.83 6.76
CA GLU A 454 -29.77 -9.73 6.91
C GLU A 454 -30.23 -8.27 6.82
N GLU A 455 -29.50 -7.33 7.42
CA GLU A 455 -29.83 -5.90 7.31
C GLU A 455 -29.58 -5.38 5.88
N ALA A 456 -28.47 -5.79 5.23
CA ALA A 456 -28.25 -5.50 3.82
C ALA A 456 -29.37 -6.02 2.93
N LEU A 457 -29.81 -7.26 3.14
CA LEU A 457 -30.91 -7.90 2.40
C LEU A 457 -32.20 -7.11 2.56
N LYS A 458 -32.56 -6.78 3.79
CA LYS A 458 -33.76 -6.01 4.10
C LYS A 458 -33.77 -4.62 3.45
N ILE A 459 -32.66 -3.88 3.54
CA ILE A 459 -32.51 -2.56 2.93
C ILE A 459 -32.64 -2.66 1.41
N ARG A 460 -31.91 -3.59 0.77
CA ARG A 460 -31.91 -3.76 -0.68
C ARG A 460 -33.28 -4.23 -1.20
N GLN A 461 -33.98 -5.13 -0.50
CA GLN A 461 -35.36 -5.53 -0.85
C GLN A 461 -36.33 -4.36 -0.80
N GLN A 462 -36.21 -3.47 0.20
CA GLN A 462 -37.06 -2.30 0.32
C GLN A 462 -36.86 -1.25 -0.77
N ILE A 463 -35.62 -1.08 -1.24
CA ILE A 463 -35.26 -0.03 -2.19
C ILE A 463 -35.31 -0.53 -3.64
N LEU A 464 -34.79 -1.73 -3.90
CA LEU A 464 -34.58 -2.27 -5.24
C LEU A 464 -35.64 -3.30 -5.66
N GLY A 465 -36.42 -3.80 -4.69
CA GLY A 465 -37.37 -4.90 -4.92
C GLY A 465 -36.75 -6.29 -4.71
N GLN A 466 -37.62 -7.32 -4.60
CA GLN A 466 -37.20 -8.67 -4.21
C GLN A 466 -36.41 -9.43 -5.29
N ASP A 467 -36.59 -9.06 -6.55
CA ASP A 467 -35.98 -9.77 -7.69
C ASP A 467 -34.79 -8.96 -8.29
N HIS A 468 -34.19 -8.03 -7.54
CA HIS A 468 -33.00 -7.31 -7.98
C HIS A 468 -31.71 -8.15 -7.82
N ALA A 469 -30.75 -8.02 -8.73
CA ALA A 469 -29.47 -8.76 -8.69
C ALA A 469 -28.73 -8.63 -7.34
N ASP A 470 -28.71 -7.42 -6.75
CA ASP A 470 -28.04 -7.15 -5.47
C ASP A 470 -28.74 -7.87 -4.28
N VAL A 471 -30.03 -8.17 -4.40
CA VAL A 471 -30.74 -9.02 -3.43
C VAL A 471 -30.27 -10.47 -3.60
N GLY A 472 -30.07 -10.93 -4.84
CA GLY A 472 -29.45 -12.22 -5.14
C GLY A 472 -28.05 -12.35 -4.54
N GLU A 473 -27.24 -11.29 -4.59
CA GLU A 473 -25.92 -11.26 -3.94
C GLU A 473 -26.02 -11.46 -2.42
N CYS A 474 -26.94 -10.77 -1.73
CA CYS A 474 -27.15 -10.97 -0.30
C CYS A 474 -27.51 -12.43 0.03
N TYR A 475 -28.41 -13.06 -0.73
CA TYR A 475 -28.74 -14.46 -0.55
C TYR A 475 -27.54 -15.37 -0.76
N SER A 476 -26.68 -15.09 -1.75
CA SER A 476 -25.45 -15.83 -1.97
C SER A 476 -24.51 -15.74 -0.76
N CYS A 477 -24.28 -14.53 -0.24
CA CYS A 477 -23.44 -14.30 0.95
C CYS A 477 -23.96 -15.02 2.19
N ILE A 478 -25.27 -14.95 2.46
CA ILE A 478 -25.91 -15.68 3.56
C ILE A 478 -25.74 -17.20 3.38
N GLY A 479 -25.91 -17.70 2.16
CA GLY A 479 -25.73 -19.10 1.85
C GLY A 479 -24.30 -19.58 2.10
N VAL A 480 -23.31 -18.82 1.65
CA VAL A 480 -21.89 -19.12 1.87
C VAL A 480 -21.53 -19.07 3.36
N LEU A 481 -22.04 -18.08 4.10
CA LEU A 481 -21.79 -17.99 5.54
C LEU A 481 -22.37 -19.19 6.29
N ASN A 482 -23.59 -19.63 5.96
CA ASN A 482 -24.19 -20.82 6.56
C ASN A 482 -23.39 -22.09 6.25
N PHE A 483 -22.75 -22.19 5.07
CA PHE A 483 -21.87 -23.31 4.73
C PHE A 483 -20.64 -23.34 5.65
N TYR A 484 -19.92 -22.24 5.78
CA TYR A 484 -18.64 -22.24 6.51
C TYR A 484 -18.81 -22.19 8.03
N ALA A 485 -19.74 -21.40 8.54
CA ALA A 485 -19.89 -21.14 9.96
C ALA A 485 -20.73 -22.20 10.67
N SER A 486 -21.95 -22.46 10.16
CA SER A 486 -22.89 -23.39 10.79
C SER A 486 -22.77 -24.82 10.27
N LYS A 487 -22.05 -25.07 9.17
CA LYS A 487 -22.01 -26.33 8.42
C LYS A 487 -23.43 -26.86 8.10
N ASN A 488 -24.39 -25.95 8.00
CA ASN A 488 -25.76 -26.27 7.64
C ASN A 488 -25.92 -26.23 6.12
N TYR A 489 -25.58 -27.33 5.48
CA TYR A 489 -25.53 -27.42 4.01
C TYR A 489 -26.90 -27.28 3.36
N ASP A 490 -27.99 -27.78 4.01
CA ASP A 490 -29.36 -27.64 3.50
C ASP A 490 -29.82 -26.18 3.50
N LYS A 491 -29.58 -25.47 4.61
CA LYS A 491 -29.86 -24.03 4.71
C LYS A 491 -29.04 -23.22 3.73
N SER A 492 -27.74 -23.56 3.58
CA SER A 492 -26.88 -22.96 2.58
C SER A 492 -27.45 -23.13 1.16
N LEU A 493 -27.82 -24.36 0.75
CA LEU A 493 -28.45 -24.62 -0.55
C LEU A 493 -29.74 -23.86 -0.76
N SER A 494 -30.58 -23.74 0.26
CA SER A 494 -31.84 -22.99 0.17
C SER A 494 -31.57 -21.53 -0.23
N TYR A 495 -30.64 -20.84 0.43
CA TYR A 495 -30.28 -19.46 0.12
C TYR A 495 -29.58 -19.35 -1.24
N LEU A 496 -28.63 -20.23 -1.54
CA LEU A 496 -27.90 -20.20 -2.82
C LEU A 496 -28.83 -20.44 -4.01
N LYS A 497 -29.84 -21.30 -3.89
CA LYS A 497 -30.87 -21.51 -4.93
C LYS A 497 -31.75 -20.27 -5.13
N GLN A 498 -32.10 -19.55 -4.07
CA GLN A 498 -32.78 -18.26 -4.20
C GLN A 498 -31.90 -17.23 -4.93
N ALA A 499 -30.59 -17.16 -4.59
CA ALA A 499 -29.65 -16.31 -5.28
C ALA A 499 -29.60 -16.61 -6.78
N VAL A 500 -29.42 -17.89 -7.16
CA VAL A 500 -29.37 -18.31 -8.58
C VAL A 500 -30.64 -17.96 -9.32
N ARG A 501 -31.83 -18.23 -8.72
CA ARG A 501 -33.10 -17.89 -9.36
C ARG A 501 -33.18 -16.41 -9.74
N ILE A 502 -32.76 -15.53 -8.83
CA ILE A 502 -32.77 -14.09 -9.07
C ILE A 502 -31.69 -13.71 -10.09
N GLN A 503 -30.47 -14.23 -9.93
CA GLN A 503 -29.33 -13.89 -10.78
C GLN A 503 -29.50 -14.39 -12.21
N GLU A 504 -30.05 -15.59 -12.44
CA GLU A 504 -30.39 -16.10 -13.78
C GLU A 504 -31.44 -15.23 -14.50
N ALA A 505 -32.36 -14.61 -13.74
CA ALA A 505 -33.39 -13.75 -14.29
C ALA A 505 -32.92 -12.31 -14.58
N THR A 506 -31.88 -11.82 -13.88
CA THR A 506 -31.50 -10.39 -13.87
C THR A 506 -30.12 -10.10 -14.42
N LEU A 507 -29.21 -11.08 -14.38
CA LEU A 507 -27.83 -10.90 -14.86
C LEU A 507 -27.64 -11.50 -16.24
N SER A 508 -26.59 -11.08 -16.91
CA SER A 508 -26.13 -11.75 -18.14
C SER A 508 -25.74 -13.19 -17.86
N SER A 509 -25.97 -14.08 -18.81
CA SER A 509 -25.51 -15.47 -18.74
C SER A 509 -24.00 -15.63 -18.54
N ASP A 510 -23.24 -14.59 -18.80
CA ASP A 510 -21.78 -14.53 -18.64
C ASP A 510 -21.37 -13.75 -17.38
N SER A 511 -22.27 -13.57 -16.38
CA SER A 511 -21.94 -12.86 -15.16
C SER A 511 -21.00 -13.65 -14.26
N ILE A 512 -19.99 -12.96 -13.71
CA ILE A 512 -19.04 -13.55 -12.76
C ILE A 512 -19.72 -13.90 -11.43
N GLU A 513 -20.68 -13.08 -11.00
CA GLU A 513 -21.47 -13.27 -9.78
C GLU A 513 -22.30 -14.55 -9.86
N LEU A 514 -22.94 -14.77 -11.01
CA LEU A 514 -23.67 -16.02 -11.27
C LEU A 514 -22.75 -17.24 -11.24
N ALA A 515 -21.55 -17.13 -11.85
CA ALA A 515 -20.55 -18.20 -11.80
C ALA A 515 -20.05 -18.47 -10.38
N GLU A 516 -19.93 -17.46 -9.53
CA GLU A 516 -19.55 -17.62 -8.12
C GLU A 516 -20.63 -18.36 -7.32
N THR A 517 -21.88 -18.01 -7.55
CA THR A 517 -23.02 -18.69 -6.91
C THR A 517 -23.13 -20.16 -7.36
N TYR A 518 -22.95 -20.45 -8.66
CA TYR A 518 -22.86 -21.84 -9.13
C TYR A 518 -21.71 -22.61 -8.47
N GLY A 519 -20.54 -21.98 -8.34
CA GLY A 519 -19.40 -22.58 -7.65
C GLY A 519 -19.71 -22.92 -6.19
N SER A 520 -20.40 -22.04 -5.49
CA SER A 520 -20.80 -22.24 -4.09
C SER A 520 -21.83 -23.37 -3.93
N ILE A 521 -22.79 -23.46 -4.84
CA ILE A 521 -23.74 -24.59 -4.89
C ILE A 521 -23.00 -25.91 -5.15
N ALA A 522 -22.07 -25.90 -6.11
CA ALA A 522 -21.29 -27.10 -6.44
C ALA A 522 -20.45 -27.58 -5.24
N VAL A 523 -19.80 -26.66 -4.52
CA VAL A 523 -19.09 -26.98 -3.27
C VAL A 523 -20.06 -27.61 -2.26
N THR A 524 -21.22 -27.02 -2.05
CA THR A 524 -22.21 -27.51 -1.07
C THR A 524 -22.72 -28.91 -1.42
N TYR A 525 -23.05 -29.17 -2.69
CA TYR A 525 -23.39 -30.53 -3.14
C TYR A 525 -22.26 -31.54 -2.96
N SER A 526 -21.01 -31.10 -3.16
CA SER A 526 -19.85 -31.96 -2.91
C SER A 526 -19.77 -32.43 -1.45
N TYR A 527 -20.08 -31.56 -0.50
CA TYR A 527 -20.13 -31.92 0.93
C TYR A 527 -21.33 -32.77 1.30
N LEU A 528 -22.42 -32.71 0.54
CA LEU A 528 -23.56 -33.60 0.63
C LEU A 528 -23.36 -34.91 -0.12
N ASN A 529 -22.16 -35.17 -0.68
CA ASN A 529 -21.80 -36.34 -1.51
C ASN A 529 -22.68 -36.50 -2.76
N SER A 530 -23.36 -35.46 -3.22
CA SER A 530 -24.15 -35.44 -4.47
C SER A 530 -23.24 -35.03 -5.65
N PHE A 531 -22.35 -35.94 -6.05
CA PHE A 531 -21.23 -35.62 -6.96
C PHE A 531 -21.69 -35.26 -8.38
N GLU A 532 -22.77 -35.87 -8.89
CA GLU A 532 -23.34 -35.57 -10.20
C GLU A 532 -23.84 -34.12 -10.26
N LEU A 533 -24.59 -33.68 -9.25
CA LEU A 533 -25.08 -32.32 -9.15
C LEU A 533 -23.91 -31.32 -8.94
N ALA A 534 -22.93 -31.68 -8.15
CA ALA A 534 -21.73 -30.85 -7.98
C ALA A 534 -21.00 -30.61 -9.31
N LEU A 535 -20.82 -31.66 -10.12
CA LEU A 535 -20.20 -31.56 -11.45
C LEU A 535 -21.04 -30.73 -12.42
N GLU A 536 -22.36 -30.85 -12.40
CA GLU A 536 -23.26 -30.05 -13.24
C GLU A 536 -23.06 -28.55 -12.96
N TYR A 537 -23.12 -28.15 -11.69
CA TYR A 537 -22.93 -26.74 -11.30
C TYR A 537 -21.51 -26.24 -11.51
N TYR A 538 -20.48 -27.08 -11.29
CA TYR A 538 -19.12 -26.73 -11.67
C TYR A 538 -18.95 -26.55 -13.17
N GLN A 539 -19.66 -27.33 -14.01
CA GLN A 539 -19.63 -27.14 -15.45
C GLN A 539 -20.24 -25.78 -15.86
N LYS A 540 -21.38 -25.39 -15.26
CA LYS A 540 -21.97 -24.06 -15.47
C LYS A 540 -20.99 -22.95 -15.06
N CYS A 541 -20.37 -23.05 -13.90
CA CYS A 541 -19.35 -22.13 -13.41
C CYS A 541 -18.14 -22.06 -14.35
N ARG A 542 -17.66 -23.21 -14.85
CA ARG A 542 -16.52 -23.32 -15.74
C ARG A 542 -16.73 -22.59 -17.06
N VAL A 543 -17.87 -22.84 -17.72
CA VAL A 543 -18.21 -22.22 -19.00
C VAL A 543 -18.13 -20.71 -18.91
N ILE A 544 -18.67 -20.12 -17.86
CA ILE A 544 -18.64 -18.68 -17.65
C ILE A 544 -17.20 -18.20 -17.37
N ARG A 545 -16.53 -18.85 -16.42
CA ARG A 545 -15.17 -18.39 -16.00
C ARG A 545 -14.14 -18.52 -17.11
N GLU A 546 -14.17 -19.60 -17.89
CA GLU A 546 -13.27 -19.78 -19.04
C GLU A 546 -13.50 -18.73 -20.15
N LYS A 547 -14.74 -18.22 -20.28
CA LYS A 547 -15.08 -17.22 -21.27
C LYS A 547 -14.61 -15.81 -20.87
N ILE A 548 -14.71 -15.44 -19.60
CA ILE A 548 -14.52 -14.07 -19.15
C ILE A 548 -13.22 -13.83 -18.39
N LEU A 549 -12.63 -14.86 -17.80
CA LEU A 549 -11.39 -14.69 -17.03
C LEU A 549 -10.17 -14.93 -17.92
N PRO A 550 -9.08 -14.18 -17.70
CA PRO A 550 -7.78 -14.52 -18.30
C PRO A 550 -7.38 -15.96 -17.99
N THR A 551 -6.75 -16.65 -18.94
CA THR A 551 -6.39 -18.07 -18.84
C THR A 551 -5.53 -18.41 -17.60
N ASN A 552 -4.82 -17.41 -17.06
CA ASN A 552 -3.98 -17.54 -15.87
C ASN A 552 -4.66 -17.04 -14.59
N HIS A 553 -5.98 -16.85 -14.58
CA HIS A 553 -6.64 -16.28 -13.42
C HIS A 553 -6.71 -17.29 -12.25
N PRO A 554 -6.41 -16.90 -10.97
CA PRO A 554 -6.40 -17.79 -9.80
C PRO A 554 -7.72 -18.54 -9.57
N LYS A 555 -8.86 -17.91 -9.87
CA LYS A 555 -10.19 -18.52 -9.74
C LYS A 555 -10.39 -19.72 -10.68
N LEU A 556 -9.68 -19.78 -11.82
CA LEU A 556 -9.68 -20.96 -12.70
C LEU A 556 -8.88 -22.11 -12.07
N ALA A 557 -7.73 -21.83 -11.49
CA ALA A 557 -6.94 -22.84 -10.79
C ALA A 557 -7.74 -23.48 -9.64
N GLY A 558 -8.41 -22.64 -8.82
CA GLY A 558 -9.26 -23.13 -7.74
C GLY A 558 -10.43 -23.99 -8.24
N LEU A 559 -11.09 -23.56 -9.31
CA LEU A 559 -12.18 -24.31 -9.94
C LEU A 559 -11.71 -25.69 -10.43
N TYR A 560 -10.60 -25.75 -11.16
CA TYR A 560 -10.08 -27.03 -11.65
C TYR A 560 -9.63 -27.94 -10.51
N ASN A 561 -9.03 -27.41 -9.45
CA ASN A 561 -8.72 -28.21 -8.27
C ASN A 561 -9.98 -28.82 -7.64
N ASN A 562 -11.05 -28.05 -7.51
CA ASN A 562 -12.30 -28.52 -6.93
C ASN A 562 -12.96 -29.59 -7.81
N ILE A 563 -12.99 -29.42 -9.14
CA ILE A 563 -13.49 -30.42 -10.08
C ILE A 563 -12.64 -31.72 -9.98
N GLY A 564 -11.32 -31.58 -9.91
CA GLY A 564 -10.40 -32.70 -9.70
C GLY A 564 -10.72 -33.49 -8.44
N THR A 565 -11.01 -32.80 -7.34
CA THR A 565 -11.40 -33.42 -6.06
C THR A 565 -12.71 -34.22 -6.17
N ILE A 566 -13.69 -33.75 -6.95
CA ILE A 566 -14.92 -34.51 -7.19
C ILE A 566 -14.64 -35.80 -7.97
N TYR A 567 -13.85 -35.72 -9.04
CA TYR A 567 -13.48 -36.91 -9.82
C TYR A 567 -12.64 -37.89 -9.00
N GLU A 568 -11.75 -37.41 -8.11
CA GLU A 568 -11.01 -38.26 -7.18
C GLU A 568 -11.95 -39.03 -6.25
N ARG A 569 -12.90 -38.33 -5.59
CA ARG A 569 -13.91 -38.95 -4.71
C ARG A 569 -14.80 -39.94 -5.44
N ASN A 570 -15.10 -39.67 -6.71
CA ASN A 570 -15.86 -40.55 -7.59
C ASN A 570 -14.98 -41.66 -8.26
N ARG A 571 -13.72 -41.83 -7.78
CA ARG A 571 -12.74 -42.81 -8.26
C ARG A 571 -12.40 -42.70 -9.75
N ASN A 572 -12.70 -41.59 -10.40
CA ASN A 572 -12.28 -41.31 -11.77
C ASN A 572 -10.91 -40.62 -11.78
N TYR A 573 -9.89 -41.39 -11.47
CA TYR A 573 -8.54 -40.93 -11.25
C TYR A 573 -7.92 -40.29 -12.49
N SER A 574 -8.25 -40.75 -13.70
CA SER A 574 -7.76 -40.18 -14.94
C SER A 574 -8.20 -38.70 -15.09
N LYS A 575 -9.51 -38.46 -14.94
CA LYS A 575 -10.04 -37.07 -14.97
C LYS A 575 -9.56 -36.22 -13.80
N ALA A 576 -9.41 -36.82 -12.61
CA ALA A 576 -8.87 -36.10 -11.46
C ALA A 576 -7.46 -35.55 -11.76
N LEU A 577 -6.56 -36.38 -12.32
CA LEU A 577 -5.21 -35.97 -12.70
C LEU A 577 -5.20 -34.90 -13.81
N GLU A 578 -6.11 -34.99 -14.79
CA GLU A 578 -6.26 -33.96 -15.83
C GLU A 578 -6.56 -32.59 -15.23
N TYR A 579 -7.58 -32.53 -14.37
CA TYR A 579 -8.00 -31.25 -13.78
C TYR A 579 -7.01 -30.72 -12.75
N TYR A 580 -6.39 -31.56 -11.95
CA TYR A 580 -5.30 -31.15 -11.08
C TYR A 580 -4.09 -30.64 -11.88
N GLY A 581 -3.81 -31.23 -13.05
CA GLY A 581 -2.79 -30.76 -13.99
C GLY A 581 -3.06 -29.34 -14.48
N LYS A 582 -4.29 -29.03 -14.90
CA LYS A 582 -4.71 -27.69 -15.28
C LYS A 582 -4.57 -26.70 -14.12
N SER A 583 -4.98 -27.10 -12.91
CA SER A 583 -4.88 -26.28 -11.72
C SER A 583 -3.44 -25.92 -11.37
N ILE A 584 -2.54 -26.92 -11.35
CA ILE A 584 -1.13 -26.72 -10.97
C ILE A 584 -0.38 -25.89 -12.01
N GLU A 585 -0.68 -26.06 -13.29
CA GLU A 585 -0.09 -25.28 -14.38
C GLU A 585 -0.38 -23.79 -14.21
N ILE A 586 -1.64 -23.42 -13.98
CA ILE A 586 -2.03 -22.05 -13.72
C ILE A 586 -1.37 -21.54 -12.43
N SER A 587 -1.49 -22.31 -11.34
CA SER A 587 -0.98 -21.91 -10.03
C SER A 587 0.52 -21.62 -10.07
N ARG A 588 1.33 -22.43 -10.76
CA ARG A 588 2.78 -22.21 -10.89
C ARG A 588 3.16 -20.99 -11.71
N LYS A 589 2.27 -20.51 -12.59
CA LYS A 589 2.51 -19.26 -13.37
C LYS A 589 2.27 -18.00 -12.56
N ILE A 590 1.41 -18.05 -11.53
CA ILE A 590 0.90 -16.87 -10.83
C ILE A 590 1.21 -16.83 -9.34
N LEU A 591 1.49 -17.96 -8.72
CA LEU A 591 1.72 -18.09 -7.29
C LEU A 591 3.16 -18.49 -6.98
N PRO A 592 3.66 -18.09 -5.81
CA PRO A 592 4.93 -18.56 -5.29
C PRO A 592 5.04 -20.10 -5.22
N PRO A 593 6.21 -20.71 -5.49
CA PRO A 593 6.40 -22.16 -5.37
C PRO A 593 6.00 -22.74 -4.01
N GLU A 594 6.19 -21.99 -2.93
CA GLU A 594 5.83 -22.40 -1.56
C GLU A 594 4.37 -22.11 -1.21
N HIS A 595 3.57 -21.58 -2.13
CA HIS A 595 2.19 -21.23 -1.85
C HIS A 595 1.36 -22.48 -1.52
N SER A 596 0.56 -22.39 -0.45
CA SER A 596 -0.24 -23.51 0.08
C SER A 596 -1.15 -24.17 -0.97
N THR A 597 -1.64 -23.42 -1.96
CA THR A 597 -2.45 -23.94 -3.07
C THR A 597 -1.65 -24.90 -3.95
N ILE A 598 -0.39 -24.58 -4.25
CA ILE A 598 0.50 -25.44 -5.05
C ILE A 598 0.76 -26.74 -4.28
N ALA A 599 1.21 -26.61 -3.01
CA ALA A 599 1.50 -27.75 -2.16
C ALA A 599 0.28 -28.68 -2.00
N ARG A 600 -0.92 -28.12 -1.82
CA ARG A 600 -2.16 -28.88 -1.72
C ARG A 600 -2.49 -29.62 -3.02
N THR A 601 -2.38 -28.95 -4.18
CA THR A 601 -2.68 -29.59 -5.47
C THR A 601 -1.66 -30.69 -5.79
N GLU A 602 -0.38 -30.49 -5.47
CA GLU A 602 0.64 -31.53 -5.61
C GLU A 602 0.38 -32.74 -4.71
N GLN A 603 -0.07 -32.48 -3.48
CA GLN A 603 -0.46 -33.58 -2.58
C GLN A 603 -1.66 -34.38 -3.14
N ASN A 604 -2.69 -33.68 -3.67
CA ASN A 604 -3.83 -34.35 -4.31
C ASN A 604 -3.37 -35.22 -5.50
N ILE A 605 -2.47 -34.72 -6.35
CA ILE A 605 -1.88 -35.46 -7.47
C ILE A 605 -1.14 -36.71 -6.98
N ARG A 606 -0.35 -36.61 -5.89
CA ARG A 606 0.36 -37.77 -5.31
C ARG A 606 -0.64 -38.81 -4.80
N THR A 607 -1.63 -38.37 -4.02
CA THR A 607 -2.68 -39.27 -3.48
C THR A 607 -3.37 -40.08 -4.59
N VAL A 608 -3.76 -39.39 -5.68
CA VAL A 608 -4.40 -40.07 -6.82
C VAL A 608 -3.44 -41.04 -7.53
N LYS A 609 -2.17 -40.65 -7.73
CA LYS A 609 -1.16 -41.53 -8.34
C LYS A 609 -0.90 -42.79 -7.51
N ASP A 610 -0.89 -42.65 -6.18
CA ASP A 610 -0.70 -43.77 -5.28
C ASP A 610 -1.95 -44.68 -5.26
N ALA A 611 -3.16 -44.11 -5.36
CA ALA A 611 -4.40 -44.88 -5.48
C ALA A 611 -4.55 -45.64 -6.81
N ILE A 612 -3.84 -45.20 -7.87
CA ILE A 612 -3.80 -45.96 -9.16
C ILE A 612 -2.84 -47.15 -9.09
N LYS A 613 -1.78 -47.05 -8.27
CA LYS A 613 -0.76 -48.09 -8.13
C LYS A 613 -1.21 -49.24 -7.23
N ASN A 614 -2.13 -48.99 -6.30
CA ASN A 614 -2.73 -49.95 -5.40
C ASN A 614 -4.03 -50.53 -6.01
#